data_fba1d1addd08c9bb2822a3203f776448
#
_entry.id   fba1d1addd08c9bb2822a3203f776448
#
_cell.length_a   1.000
_cell.length_b   1.000
_cell.length_c   1.000
_cell.angle_alpha   90.00
_cell.angle_beta   90.00
_cell.angle_gamma   90.00
#
_symmetry.space_group_name_H-M   'P 1'
#
loop_
_entity.id
_entity.type
_entity.pdbx_description
1 polymer ?
#
loop_
_entity_poly.entity_id
_entity_poly.type
_entity_poly.pdbx_seq_one_letter_code
_entity_poly.pdbx_strand_id
1 'polypeptide(L)'
;MRVGYIRTSSVDQNTVRQLDGVEVDRTFTDKASGKDTARPKLDEMLAFVRDGDTVLVHSMDRLARNLDDLRRLVRTLTDKGVRVEFVKEHLTFTGEDSPMATLLLSVMGAFAEFERSLILERQREGIAAAKQRGVYTGRKPALTDEQARQLRERAATGERKSALAKEFGISRETVYAYLRAARPADAVAG
;
A
#
# COMPACT_ATOMS: atom_id res chain seq x y z
N MET A 1 23.39 17.52 -12.81
CA MET A 1 22.92 16.18 -13.17
C MET A 1 21.42 16.08 -12.93
N ARG A 2 20.65 15.35 -13.77
CA ARG A 2 19.20 15.16 -13.59
C ARG A 2 18.94 13.75 -13.05
N VAL A 3 18.43 13.67 -11.82
CA VAL A 3 18.27 12.40 -11.08
C VAL A 3 16.79 12.12 -10.87
N GLY A 4 16.29 11.00 -11.41
CA GLY A 4 14.90 10.58 -11.27
C GLY A 4 14.69 9.75 -9.99
N TYR A 5 13.64 10.03 -9.23
CA TYR A 5 13.15 9.16 -8.18
C TYR A 5 11.76 8.60 -8.53
N ILE A 6 11.64 7.29 -8.51
CA ILE A 6 10.41 6.56 -8.83
C ILE A 6 10.00 5.71 -7.63
N ARG A 7 8.73 5.82 -7.24
CA ARG A 7 8.14 4.93 -6.23
C ARG A 7 6.91 4.23 -6.79
N THR A 8 6.94 2.90 -6.79
CA THR A 8 5.82 2.09 -7.29
C THR A 8 5.19 1.29 -6.16
N SER A 9 3.88 1.06 -6.25
CA SER A 9 3.22 0.05 -5.42
C SER A 9 3.37 -1.33 -6.08
N SER A 10 3.28 -2.41 -5.30
CA SER A 10 3.30 -3.79 -5.82
C SER A 10 2.13 -4.08 -6.80
N VAL A 11 1.11 -3.22 -6.83
CA VAL A 11 -0.08 -3.33 -7.69
C VAL A 11 0.11 -2.52 -8.99
N ASP A 12 0.89 -1.43 -8.96
CA ASP A 12 1.18 -0.60 -10.12
C ASP A 12 2.40 -1.15 -10.90
N GLN A 13 2.15 -1.99 -11.88
CA GLN A 13 3.19 -2.49 -12.80
C GLN A 13 3.74 -1.40 -13.76
N ASN A 14 3.24 -0.18 -13.71
CA ASN A 14 3.54 0.89 -14.67
C ASN A 14 4.62 1.86 -14.14
N THR A 15 5.81 1.33 -13.87
CA THR A 15 7.01 2.14 -13.49
C THR A 15 7.44 3.08 -14.62
N VAL A 16 7.24 2.69 -15.88
CA VAL A 16 7.74 3.38 -17.07
C VAL A 16 7.07 4.74 -17.27
N ARG A 17 5.82 4.92 -16.83
CA ARG A 17 5.05 6.14 -17.09
C ARG A 17 5.33 7.33 -16.15
N GLN A 18 6.02 7.12 -15.02
CA GLN A 18 6.14 8.21 -14.03
C GLN A 18 7.04 9.36 -14.51
N LEU A 19 8.13 9.06 -15.21
CA LEU A 19 9.04 10.05 -15.79
C LEU A 19 9.18 9.86 -17.32
N ASP A 20 8.14 9.34 -17.97
CA ASP A 20 8.14 9.13 -19.42
C ASP A 20 8.24 10.48 -20.16
N GLY A 21 9.14 10.57 -21.12
CA GLY A 21 9.42 11.81 -21.84
C GLY A 21 10.27 12.82 -21.08
N VAL A 22 10.73 12.52 -19.87
CA VAL A 22 11.64 13.37 -19.10
C VAL A 22 13.06 12.81 -19.16
N GLU A 23 14.00 13.61 -19.65
CA GLU A 23 15.42 13.22 -19.67
C GLU A 23 15.98 13.17 -18.25
N VAL A 24 16.51 12.00 -17.84
CA VAL A 24 17.19 11.77 -16.58
C VAL A 24 18.50 11.04 -16.81
N ASP A 25 19.55 11.45 -16.12
CA ASP A 25 20.87 10.82 -16.20
C ASP A 25 20.94 9.54 -15.37
N ARG A 26 20.22 9.50 -14.25
CA ARG A 26 20.18 8.37 -13.32
C ARG A 26 18.83 8.26 -12.63
N THR A 27 18.37 7.03 -12.40
CA THR A 27 17.07 6.77 -11.74
C THR A 27 17.25 5.88 -10.52
N PHE A 28 16.56 6.22 -9.43
CA PHE A 28 16.44 5.43 -8.20
C PHE A 28 14.98 4.98 -8.05
N THR A 29 14.78 3.66 -7.91
CA THR A 29 13.42 3.11 -7.88
C THR A 29 13.19 2.27 -6.63
N ASP A 30 12.22 2.70 -5.79
CA ASP A 30 11.69 1.93 -4.68
C ASP A 30 10.39 1.23 -5.05
N LYS A 31 10.29 -0.07 -4.71
CA LYS A 31 9.06 -0.85 -4.81
C LYS A 31 8.42 -0.93 -3.41
N ALA A 32 7.38 -0.14 -3.18
CA ALA A 32 6.67 -0.15 -1.91
C ALA A 32 5.59 -1.24 -1.90
N SER A 33 5.74 -2.26 -1.06
CA SER A 33 4.61 -3.11 -0.67
C SER A 33 3.83 -2.41 0.45
N GLY A 34 2.51 -2.65 0.56
CA GLY A 34 1.65 -1.95 1.53
C GLY A 34 2.05 -2.09 3.01
N LYS A 35 2.98 -3.02 3.32
CA LYS A 35 3.53 -3.27 4.66
C LYS A 35 4.97 -2.79 4.83
N ASP A 36 5.72 -2.67 3.72
CA ASP A 36 7.13 -2.27 3.78
C ASP A 36 7.27 -0.76 3.66
N THR A 37 7.79 -0.16 4.72
CA THR A 37 8.00 1.28 4.83
C THR A 37 9.42 1.70 4.44
N ALA A 38 10.33 0.76 4.24
CA ALA A 38 11.71 1.03 3.88
C ALA A 38 11.81 1.60 2.45
N ARG A 39 12.67 2.61 2.29
CA ARG A 39 12.93 3.28 1.02
C ARG A 39 14.45 3.36 0.78
N PRO A 40 15.12 2.21 0.63
CA PRO A 40 16.58 2.19 0.53
C PRO A 40 17.10 2.96 -0.68
N LYS A 41 16.34 3.03 -1.77
CA LYS A 41 16.73 3.80 -2.96
C LYS A 41 16.53 5.29 -2.80
N LEU A 42 15.56 5.73 -1.99
CA LEU A 42 15.47 7.14 -1.58
C LEU A 42 16.69 7.54 -0.76
N ASP A 43 17.07 6.73 0.23
CA ASP A 43 18.23 7.00 1.08
C ASP A 43 19.53 7.01 0.26
N GLU A 44 19.68 6.07 -0.69
CA GLU A 44 20.79 6.03 -1.64
C GLU A 44 20.83 7.30 -2.52
N MET A 45 19.68 7.73 -3.04
CA MET A 45 19.56 8.96 -3.83
C MET A 45 19.93 10.19 -3.00
N LEU A 46 19.42 10.29 -1.78
CA LEU A 46 19.75 11.41 -0.87
C LEU A 46 21.25 11.49 -0.55
N ALA A 47 21.94 10.35 -0.46
CA ALA A 47 23.39 10.29 -0.28
C ALA A 47 24.16 10.61 -1.56
N PHE A 48 23.59 10.30 -2.72
CA PHE A 48 24.24 10.43 -4.02
C PHE A 48 24.26 11.86 -4.55
N VAL A 49 23.12 12.60 -4.43
CA VAL A 49 22.94 13.94 -5.02
C VAL A 49 23.81 14.99 -4.35
N ARG A 50 24.26 15.97 -5.15
CA ARG A 50 25.18 17.04 -4.75
C ARG A 50 24.62 18.40 -5.19
N ASP A 51 25.29 19.45 -4.72
CA ASP A 51 25.01 20.83 -5.16
C ASP A 51 24.98 20.95 -6.70
N GLY A 52 23.99 21.68 -7.21
CA GLY A 52 23.73 21.87 -8.63
C GLY A 52 22.99 20.72 -9.32
N ASP A 53 22.72 19.59 -8.63
CA ASP A 53 21.88 18.52 -9.19
C ASP A 53 20.39 18.88 -9.16
N THR A 54 19.61 18.22 -10.02
CA THR A 54 18.14 18.33 -10.02
C THR A 54 17.52 16.95 -9.77
N VAL A 55 16.73 16.82 -8.72
CA VAL A 55 15.91 15.64 -8.44
C VAL A 55 14.53 15.82 -9.07
N LEU A 56 14.17 14.89 -9.95
CA LEU A 56 12.87 14.85 -10.64
C LEU A 56 12.02 13.76 -10.04
N VAL A 57 10.80 14.12 -9.66
CA VAL A 57 9.79 13.20 -9.13
C VAL A 57 8.48 13.42 -9.88
N HIS A 58 7.76 12.36 -10.20
CA HIS A 58 6.51 12.50 -10.94
C HIS A 58 5.50 13.39 -10.21
N SER A 59 5.30 13.17 -8.90
CA SER A 59 4.35 13.92 -8.07
C SER A 59 4.77 13.90 -6.59
N MET A 60 4.24 14.83 -5.80
CA MET A 60 4.57 14.95 -4.38
C MET A 60 4.26 13.69 -3.58
N ASP A 61 3.16 13.01 -3.88
CA ASP A 61 2.76 11.74 -3.24
C ASP A 61 3.71 10.59 -3.56
N ARG A 62 4.53 10.69 -4.62
CA ARG A 62 5.57 9.71 -4.95
C ARG A 62 6.85 9.93 -4.16
N LEU A 63 7.16 11.16 -3.78
CA LEU A 63 8.32 11.47 -2.94
C LEU A 63 8.05 11.17 -1.47
N ALA A 64 6.90 11.59 -0.96
CA ALA A 64 6.58 11.56 0.46
C ALA A 64 5.27 10.81 0.76
N ARG A 65 5.04 10.49 2.03
CA ARG A 65 3.83 9.80 2.51
C ARG A 65 2.85 10.76 3.18
N ASN A 66 3.36 11.83 3.72
CA ASN A 66 2.63 12.89 4.38
C ASN A 66 3.35 14.22 4.19
N LEU A 67 2.71 15.30 4.61
CA LEU A 67 3.21 16.65 4.45
C LEU A 67 4.52 16.90 5.19
N ASP A 68 4.68 16.36 6.40
CA ASP A 68 5.90 16.57 7.19
C ASP A 68 7.11 15.87 6.57
N ASP A 69 6.91 14.64 6.05
CA ASP A 69 7.93 13.90 5.29
C ASP A 69 8.30 14.65 4.00
N LEU A 70 7.31 15.22 3.31
CA LEU A 70 7.52 16.03 2.10
C LEU A 70 8.38 17.26 2.41
N ARG A 71 8.00 18.05 3.41
CA ARG A 71 8.74 19.24 3.84
C ARG A 71 10.18 18.91 4.22
N ARG A 72 10.35 17.86 5.03
CA ARG A 72 11.66 17.40 5.47
C ARG A 72 12.55 17.00 4.28
N LEU A 73 12.04 16.22 3.34
CA LEU A 73 12.78 15.75 2.18
C LEU A 73 13.14 16.88 1.22
N VAL A 74 12.17 17.75 0.90
CA VAL A 74 12.44 18.93 0.05
C VAL A 74 13.51 19.80 0.69
N ARG A 75 13.38 20.14 1.99
CA ARG A 75 14.38 20.92 2.71
C ARG A 75 15.75 20.26 2.74
N THR A 76 15.83 18.96 3.04
CA THR A 76 17.10 18.21 3.03
C THR A 76 17.82 18.29 1.68
N LEU A 77 17.07 18.27 0.57
CA LEU A 77 17.64 18.39 -0.77
C LEU A 77 18.05 19.83 -1.09
N THR A 78 17.18 20.80 -0.81
CA THR A 78 17.45 22.20 -1.09
C THR A 78 18.57 22.77 -0.21
N ASP A 79 18.70 22.37 1.04
CA ASP A 79 19.82 22.72 1.94
C ASP A 79 21.18 22.18 1.41
N LYS A 80 21.15 21.14 0.52
CA LYS A 80 22.33 20.65 -0.20
C LYS A 80 22.59 21.38 -1.54
N GLY A 81 21.82 22.39 -1.89
CA GLY A 81 21.88 23.06 -3.19
C GLY A 81 21.26 22.24 -4.33
N VAL A 82 20.48 21.21 -4.01
CA VAL A 82 19.80 20.36 -4.99
C VAL A 82 18.43 20.94 -5.31
N ARG A 83 18.12 21.10 -6.59
CA ARG A 83 16.79 21.49 -7.06
C ARG A 83 15.84 20.28 -7.03
N VAL A 84 14.61 20.48 -6.59
CA VAL A 84 13.56 19.45 -6.58
C VAL A 84 12.43 19.84 -7.52
N GLU A 85 12.15 19.02 -8.51
CA GLU A 85 11.12 19.25 -9.53
C GLU A 85 10.03 18.20 -9.47
N PHE A 86 8.77 18.63 -9.29
CA PHE A 86 7.58 17.79 -9.35
C PHE A 86 6.90 17.97 -10.71
N VAL A 87 6.99 16.93 -11.55
CA VAL A 87 6.60 17.01 -12.96
C VAL A 87 5.09 17.23 -13.13
N LYS A 88 4.26 16.49 -12.38
CA LYS A 88 2.80 16.57 -12.45
C LYS A 88 2.26 17.92 -11.98
N GLU A 89 2.81 18.44 -10.90
CA GLU A 89 2.38 19.70 -10.29
C GLU A 89 3.04 20.93 -10.94
N HIS A 90 4.02 20.73 -11.82
CA HIS A 90 4.82 21.80 -12.43
C HIS A 90 5.48 22.73 -11.40
N LEU A 91 5.97 22.17 -10.30
CA LEU A 91 6.59 22.90 -9.22
C LEU A 91 8.07 22.55 -9.09
N THR A 92 8.89 23.60 -8.89
CA THR A 92 10.32 23.48 -8.65
C THR A 92 10.68 24.20 -7.37
N PHE A 93 11.45 23.53 -6.50
CA PHE A 93 11.97 24.06 -5.25
C PHE A 93 13.49 24.16 -5.34
N THR A 94 14.02 25.31 -4.90
CA THR A 94 15.46 25.60 -4.80
C THR A 94 15.77 26.08 -3.39
N GLY A 95 17.03 26.15 -2.99
CA GLY A 95 17.41 26.66 -1.66
C GLY A 95 17.12 28.14 -1.44
N GLU A 96 16.80 28.88 -2.50
CA GLU A 96 16.42 30.31 -2.46
C GLU A 96 14.90 30.52 -2.33
N ASP A 97 14.17 29.47 -1.96
CA ASP A 97 12.71 29.50 -1.92
C ASP A 97 12.18 30.52 -0.92
N SER A 98 11.31 31.39 -1.42
CA SER A 98 10.64 32.40 -0.63
C SER A 98 9.65 31.78 0.38
N PRO A 99 9.20 32.52 1.42
CA PRO A 99 8.12 32.11 2.30
C PRO A 99 6.85 31.67 1.53
N MET A 100 6.63 32.25 0.34
CA MET A 100 5.54 31.87 -0.56
C MET A 100 5.69 30.44 -1.10
N ALA A 101 6.90 30.00 -1.47
CA ALA A 101 7.14 28.63 -1.93
C ALA A 101 6.89 27.62 -0.80
N THR A 102 7.31 27.94 0.43
CA THR A 102 7.01 27.12 1.63
C THR A 102 5.51 27.05 1.91
N LEU A 103 4.78 28.16 1.77
CA LEU A 103 3.32 28.18 1.90
C LEU A 103 2.66 27.33 0.82
N LEU A 104 3.07 27.47 -0.44
CA LEU A 104 2.55 26.72 -1.57
C LEU A 104 2.76 25.20 -1.38
N LEU A 105 3.96 24.78 -0.97
CA LEU A 105 4.26 23.39 -0.63
C LEU A 105 3.32 22.86 0.46
N SER A 106 3.05 23.69 1.47
CA SER A 106 2.15 23.34 2.59
C SER A 106 0.70 23.15 2.13
N VAL A 107 0.21 24.07 1.33
CA VAL A 107 -1.17 24.05 0.79
C VAL A 107 -1.34 22.85 -0.14
N MET A 108 -0.41 22.64 -1.08
CA MET A 108 -0.46 21.53 -2.03
C MET A 108 -0.38 20.16 -1.32
N GLY A 109 0.47 20.04 -0.29
CA GLY A 109 0.55 18.82 0.51
C GLY A 109 -0.73 18.54 1.28
N ALA A 110 -1.38 19.58 1.86
CA ALA A 110 -2.67 19.46 2.53
C ALA A 110 -3.78 19.02 1.54
N PHE A 111 -3.80 19.55 0.32
CA PHE A 111 -4.73 19.10 -0.73
C PHE A 111 -4.52 17.63 -1.11
N ALA A 112 -3.27 17.18 -1.26
CA ALA A 112 -2.96 15.78 -1.57
C ALA A 112 -3.43 14.82 -0.45
N GLU A 113 -3.30 15.21 0.82
CA GLU A 113 -3.83 14.46 1.96
C GLU A 113 -5.37 14.43 1.97
N PHE A 114 -6.00 15.56 1.67
CA PHE A 114 -7.45 15.66 1.57
C PHE A 114 -8.01 14.77 0.45
N GLU A 115 -7.46 14.83 -0.76
CA GLU A 115 -7.86 13.93 -1.87
C GLU A 115 -7.72 12.47 -1.47
N ARG A 116 -6.62 12.09 -0.81
CA ARG A 116 -6.40 10.71 -0.36
C ARG A 116 -7.45 10.29 0.68
N SER A 117 -7.80 11.17 1.61
CA SER A 117 -8.84 10.88 2.62
C SER A 117 -10.21 10.65 1.98
N LEU A 118 -10.59 11.46 0.99
CA LEU A 118 -11.83 11.31 0.24
C LEU A 118 -11.87 9.98 -0.55
N ILE A 119 -10.76 9.57 -1.16
CA ILE A 119 -10.68 8.28 -1.86
C ILE A 119 -10.89 7.12 -0.89
N LEU A 120 -10.25 7.16 0.28
CA LEU A 120 -10.41 6.12 1.32
C LEU A 120 -11.82 6.08 1.88
N GLU A 121 -12.46 7.21 2.06
CA GLU A 121 -13.85 7.32 2.51
C GLU A 121 -14.81 6.67 1.50
N ARG A 122 -14.73 7.06 0.22
CA ARG A 122 -15.51 6.44 -0.86
C ARG A 122 -15.27 4.94 -0.98
N GLN A 123 -14.03 4.49 -0.78
CA GLN A 123 -13.69 3.07 -0.79
C GLN A 123 -14.36 2.34 0.39
N ARG A 124 -14.35 2.91 1.60
CA ARG A 124 -15.03 2.34 2.77
C ARG A 124 -16.55 2.25 2.56
N GLU A 125 -17.15 3.30 2.03
CA GLU A 125 -18.56 3.32 1.69
C GLU A 125 -18.91 2.26 0.62
N GLY A 126 -18.09 2.16 -0.43
CA GLY A 126 -18.24 1.14 -1.47
C GLY A 126 -18.16 -0.28 -0.93
N ILE A 127 -17.21 -0.56 -0.01
CA ILE A 127 -17.08 -1.85 0.65
C ILE A 127 -18.29 -2.13 1.56
N ALA A 128 -18.75 -1.14 2.31
CA ALA A 128 -19.93 -1.27 3.18
C ALA A 128 -21.19 -1.59 2.36
N ALA A 129 -21.42 -0.87 1.27
CA ALA A 129 -22.53 -1.11 0.35
C ALA A 129 -22.43 -2.49 -0.35
N ALA A 130 -21.23 -2.94 -0.70
CA ALA A 130 -21.00 -4.27 -1.27
C ALA A 130 -21.26 -5.39 -0.26
N LYS A 131 -20.89 -5.19 1.01
CA LYS A 131 -21.22 -6.12 2.11
C LYS A 131 -22.73 -6.24 2.32
N GLN A 132 -23.46 -5.12 2.33
CA GLN A 132 -24.93 -5.12 2.48
C GLN A 132 -25.62 -5.85 1.33
N ARG A 133 -25.08 -5.75 0.11
CA ARG A 133 -25.60 -6.46 -1.08
C ARG A 133 -25.15 -7.92 -1.18
N GLY A 134 -24.38 -8.43 -0.19
CA GLY A 134 -23.89 -9.80 -0.18
C GLY A 134 -22.82 -10.12 -1.26
N VAL A 135 -22.30 -9.10 -1.95
CA VAL A 135 -21.29 -9.28 -2.99
C VAL A 135 -19.93 -9.66 -2.39
N TYR A 136 -19.70 -9.26 -1.14
CA TYR A 136 -18.45 -9.53 -0.43
C TYR A 136 -18.56 -10.85 0.34
N THR A 137 -18.19 -11.94 -0.31
CA THR A 137 -18.27 -13.31 0.24
C THR A 137 -17.03 -13.74 1.04
N GLY A 138 -16.04 -12.85 1.22
CA GLY A 138 -14.79 -13.17 1.91
C GLY A 138 -13.90 -14.16 1.15
N ARG A 139 -13.01 -14.84 1.88
CA ARG A 139 -12.19 -15.92 1.32
C ARG A 139 -13.08 -17.12 1.02
N LYS A 140 -12.97 -17.68 -0.19
CA LYS A 140 -13.69 -18.91 -0.55
C LYS A 140 -13.47 -19.98 0.52
N PRO A 141 -14.53 -20.71 0.94
CA PRO A 141 -14.38 -21.85 1.84
C PRO A 141 -13.32 -22.82 1.30
N ALA A 142 -12.51 -23.39 2.19
CA ALA A 142 -11.46 -24.33 1.81
C ALA A 142 -12.03 -25.69 1.36
N LEU A 143 -13.25 -26.01 1.81
CA LEU A 143 -13.99 -27.22 1.45
C LEU A 143 -15.33 -26.83 0.83
N THR A 144 -15.83 -27.66 -0.08
CA THR A 144 -17.22 -27.60 -0.54
C THR A 144 -18.19 -28.04 0.58
N ASP A 145 -19.47 -27.72 0.46
CA ASP A 145 -20.48 -28.09 1.47
C ASP A 145 -20.54 -29.62 1.67
N GLU A 146 -20.41 -30.38 0.60
CA GLU A 146 -20.36 -31.84 0.64
C GLU A 146 -19.12 -32.36 1.38
N GLN A 147 -17.95 -31.82 1.08
CA GLN A 147 -16.71 -32.16 1.77
C GLN A 147 -16.76 -31.76 3.26
N ALA A 148 -17.38 -30.62 3.56
CA ALA A 148 -17.55 -30.16 4.94
C ALA A 148 -18.52 -31.09 5.72
N ARG A 149 -19.54 -31.62 5.07
CA ARG A 149 -20.45 -32.62 5.64
C ARG A 149 -19.71 -33.93 5.94
N GLN A 150 -19.01 -34.49 4.96
CA GLN A 150 -18.22 -35.72 5.11
C GLN A 150 -17.18 -35.61 6.22
N LEU A 151 -16.48 -34.44 6.30
CA LEU A 151 -15.53 -34.17 7.37
C LEU A 151 -16.18 -34.28 8.76
N ARG A 152 -17.39 -33.72 8.92
CA ARG A 152 -18.12 -33.72 10.20
C ARG A 152 -18.59 -35.14 10.58
N GLU A 153 -19.16 -35.88 9.62
CA GLU A 153 -19.63 -37.24 9.82
C GLU A 153 -18.47 -38.15 10.27
N ARG A 154 -17.36 -38.09 9.55
CA ARG A 154 -16.18 -38.93 9.87
C ARG A 154 -15.49 -38.51 11.17
N ALA A 155 -15.51 -37.21 11.51
CA ALA A 155 -15.02 -36.74 12.79
C ALA A 155 -15.93 -37.20 13.96
N ALA A 156 -17.25 -37.36 13.74
CA ALA A 156 -18.20 -37.83 14.74
C ALA A 156 -18.05 -39.37 14.98
N THR A 157 -17.62 -40.14 13.98
CA THR A 157 -17.28 -41.56 14.16
C THR A 157 -15.94 -41.81 14.85
N GLY A 158 -15.24 -40.73 15.28
CA GLY A 158 -14.01 -40.84 16.07
C GLY A 158 -12.72 -40.85 15.26
N GLU A 159 -12.80 -40.57 13.97
CA GLU A 159 -11.62 -40.54 13.12
C GLU A 159 -10.63 -39.43 13.53
N ARG A 160 -9.34 -39.71 13.43
CA ARG A 160 -8.30 -38.77 13.88
C ARG A 160 -8.28 -37.48 13.04
N LYS A 161 -8.41 -36.30 13.70
CA LYS A 161 -8.44 -35.00 13.04
C LYS A 161 -7.19 -34.70 12.21
N SER A 162 -6.05 -35.32 12.56
CA SER A 162 -4.82 -35.23 11.76
C SER A 162 -4.87 -36.01 10.45
N ALA A 163 -5.58 -37.14 10.42
CA ALA A 163 -5.78 -37.92 9.21
C ALA A 163 -6.74 -37.20 8.27
N LEU A 164 -7.87 -36.70 8.81
CA LEU A 164 -8.83 -35.89 8.07
C LEU A 164 -8.19 -34.62 7.47
N ALA A 165 -7.36 -33.92 8.24
CA ALA A 165 -6.64 -32.71 7.76
C ALA A 165 -5.77 -33.04 6.53
N LYS A 166 -5.03 -34.16 6.58
CA LYS A 166 -4.15 -34.59 5.49
C LYS A 166 -4.95 -34.98 4.24
N GLU A 167 -6.04 -35.73 4.41
CA GLU A 167 -6.87 -36.21 3.32
C GLU A 167 -7.62 -35.10 2.58
N PHE A 168 -8.20 -34.16 3.35
CA PHE A 168 -8.89 -32.99 2.78
C PHE A 168 -7.96 -31.84 2.35
N GLY A 169 -6.64 -31.99 2.51
CA GLY A 169 -5.66 -30.97 2.11
C GLY A 169 -5.76 -29.64 2.88
N ILE A 170 -6.21 -29.67 4.14
CA ILE A 170 -6.43 -28.51 5.00
C ILE A 170 -5.61 -28.62 6.29
N SER A 171 -5.44 -27.46 6.99
CA SER A 171 -4.77 -27.49 8.29
C SER A 171 -5.66 -28.11 9.39
N ARG A 172 -5.05 -28.62 10.46
CA ARG A 172 -5.78 -29.11 11.65
C ARG A 172 -6.67 -28.03 12.26
N GLU A 173 -6.21 -26.78 12.26
CA GLU A 173 -6.99 -25.62 12.73
C GLU A 173 -8.25 -25.43 11.89
N THR A 174 -8.13 -25.58 10.56
CA THR A 174 -9.26 -25.52 9.64
C THR A 174 -10.27 -26.64 9.93
N VAL A 175 -9.83 -27.87 10.22
CA VAL A 175 -10.72 -28.97 10.67
C VAL A 175 -11.51 -28.55 11.91
N TYR A 176 -10.83 -28.03 12.93
CA TYR A 176 -11.51 -27.56 14.15
C TYR A 176 -12.48 -26.40 13.88
N ALA A 177 -12.17 -25.51 12.95
CA ALA A 177 -13.07 -24.42 12.56
C ALA A 177 -14.38 -24.96 11.95
N TYR A 178 -14.29 -25.94 11.03
CA TYR A 178 -15.47 -26.59 10.43
C TYR A 178 -16.32 -27.39 11.44
N LEU A 179 -15.69 -28.02 12.43
CA LEU A 179 -16.39 -28.73 13.52
C LEU A 179 -17.09 -27.75 14.49
N ARG A 180 -16.49 -26.59 14.77
CA ARG A 180 -17.11 -25.55 15.62
C ARG A 180 -18.27 -24.85 14.94
N ALA A 181 -18.17 -24.56 13.65
CA ALA A 181 -19.23 -23.91 12.87
C ALA A 181 -20.51 -24.73 12.77
N ALA A 182 -20.47 -26.02 13.09
CA ALA A 182 -21.62 -26.94 13.08
C ALA A 182 -22.30 -27.13 14.45
N ARG A 183 -21.84 -26.44 15.51
CA ARG A 183 -22.58 -26.41 16.78
C ARG A 183 -23.74 -25.42 16.62
N PRO A 184 -25.01 -25.84 16.61
CA PRO A 184 -26.13 -24.91 16.66
C PRO A 184 -26.04 -24.10 17.96
N ALA A 185 -26.45 -22.82 17.89
CA ALA A 185 -26.48 -21.88 19.01
C ALA A 185 -27.52 -22.24 20.12
N ASP A 186 -28.07 -23.46 20.12
CA ASP A 186 -29.23 -23.86 20.93
C ASP A 186 -28.87 -24.74 22.13
N ALA A 187 -27.65 -24.68 22.63
CA ALA A 187 -27.27 -25.46 23.83
C ALA A 187 -26.80 -24.58 25.00
N VAL A 188 -27.39 -23.39 25.17
CA VAL A 188 -27.25 -22.60 26.42
C VAL A 188 -28.64 -22.06 26.78
N ALA A 189 -29.53 -22.94 27.22
CA ALA A 189 -30.67 -22.64 28.06
C ALA A 189 -31.05 -23.93 28.79
N GLY A 190 -30.54 -24.10 29.98
CA GLY A 190 -30.85 -25.17 30.91
C GLY A 190 -30.11 -24.93 32.19
#